data_117f1c47d5562793dcb4c13ff060932b
#
_entry.id   117f1c47d5562793dcb4c13ff060932b
#
_cell.length_a   1.000
_cell.length_b   1.000
_cell.length_c   1.000
_cell.angle_alpha   90.00
_cell.angle_beta   90.00
_cell.angle_gamma   90.00
#
_symmetry.space_group_name_H-M   'P 1'
#
loop_
_entity.id
_entity.type
_entity.pdbx_description
1 polymer ?
#
loop_
_entity_poly.entity_id
_entity_poly.type
_entity_poly.pdbx_seq_one_letter_code
_entity_poly.pdbx_strand_id
1 'polypeptide(L)'
;GGNGAGKSTILNSLDLFYEAGTPNINEDDFHNRDTQTEIEIALTFSDFNDPEKEEFASRINKNNEMTVARVFWYGGGKENGLYFGAAIRNPDFADIRGAANKTDARNLYGEIKDKYELPAVTKADDIEENLITWEDKNPDKCEMGRDDGRFFGFTNVATGKLQFSTSFVFVPALRDVAQDTQDGKGSVITQLLDLVVRSAIESRKEIKELQIEFDQRYKEALAPEKLPELGNL
;
A
#
# COMPACT_ATOMS: atom_id res chain seq x y z
N GLY A 1 -6.62 -29.47 -7.24
CA GLY A 1 -6.33 -29.86 -5.87
C GLY A 1 -7.56 -30.41 -5.17
N GLY A 2 -7.37 -31.23 -4.11
CA GLY A 2 -8.47 -31.81 -3.34
C GLY A 2 -9.36 -30.75 -2.65
N ASN A 3 -10.58 -31.15 -2.25
CA ASN A 3 -11.42 -30.32 -1.39
C ASN A 3 -10.74 -30.16 -0.02
N GLY A 4 -10.82 -28.95 0.57
CA GLY A 4 -10.14 -28.65 1.85
C GLY A 4 -8.65 -28.25 1.72
N ALA A 5 -8.12 -28.08 0.51
CA ALA A 5 -6.72 -27.70 0.28
C ALA A 5 -6.43 -26.19 0.44
N GLY A 6 -7.31 -25.43 1.11
CA GLY A 6 -7.10 -23.98 1.35
C GLY A 6 -7.31 -23.04 0.15
N LYS A 7 -7.78 -23.55 -0.99
CA LYS A 7 -8.00 -22.72 -2.20
C LYS A 7 -8.97 -21.56 -1.95
N SER A 8 -10.09 -21.83 -1.31
CA SER A 8 -11.08 -20.79 -0.97
C SER A 8 -10.52 -19.78 0.02
N THR A 9 -9.68 -20.21 0.95
CA THR A 9 -9.01 -19.32 1.90
C THR A 9 -8.10 -18.33 1.16
N ILE A 10 -7.30 -18.80 0.19
CA ILE A 10 -6.44 -17.93 -0.63
C ILE A 10 -7.29 -16.94 -1.43
N LEU A 11 -8.37 -17.38 -2.07
CA LEU A 11 -9.23 -16.48 -2.84
C LEU A 11 -9.93 -15.45 -1.94
N ASN A 12 -10.41 -15.86 -0.77
CA ASN A 12 -10.99 -14.95 0.21
C ASN A 12 -9.95 -13.96 0.77
N SER A 13 -8.69 -14.39 0.93
CA SER A 13 -7.61 -13.48 1.33
C SER A 13 -7.33 -12.42 0.26
N LEU A 14 -7.36 -12.79 -1.03
CA LEU A 14 -7.24 -11.83 -2.12
C LEU A 14 -8.42 -10.85 -2.13
N ASP A 15 -9.65 -11.35 -1.96
CA ASP A 15 -10.83 -10.49 -1.87
C ASP A 15 -10.71 -9.51 -0.72
N LEU A 16 -10.33 -9.99 0.46
CA LEU A 16 -10.08 -9.18 1.64
C LEU A 16 -8.94 -8.14 1.42
N PHE A 17 -7.88 -8.52 0.69
CA PHE A 17 -6.79 -7.60 0.35
C PHE A 17 -7.29 -6.42 -0.48
N TYR A 18 -8.22 -6.63 -1.41
CA TYR A 18 -8.76 -5.60 -2.30
C TYR A 18 -10.05 -4.94 -1.81
N GLU A 19 -10.64 -5.43 -0.73
CA GLU A 19 -11.89 -4.87 -0.18
C GLU A 19 -11.73 -3.41 0.21
N ALA A 20 -12.66 -2.57 -0.27
CA ALA A 20 -12.64 -1.15 0.03
C ALA A 20 -13.11 -0.86 1.47
N GLY A 21 -12.43 0.07 2.13
CA GLY A 21 -12.79 0.52 3.48
C GLY A 21 -12.22 -0.34 4.59
N THR A 22 -12.90 -0.36 5.74
CA THR A 22 -12.51 -1.15 6.92
C THR A 22 -13.27 -2.47 6.91
N PRO A 23 -12.59 -3.59 6.65
CA PRO A 23 -13.22 -4.90 6.64
C PRO A 23 -13.75 -5.28 8.02
N ASN A 24 -14.83 -6.06 8.04
CA ASN A 24 -15.34 -6.63 9.27
C ASN A 24 -14.61 -7.94 9.59
N ILE A 25 -13.60 -7.88 10.43
CA ILE A 25 -12.81 -9.03 10.88
C ILE A 25 -13.41 -9.58 12.19
N ASN A 26 -13.68 -10.87 12.18
CA ASN A 26 -14.27 -11.59 13.30
C ASN A 26 -13.23 -12.48 13.99
N GLU A 27 -13.53 -12.93 15.19
CA GLU A 27 -12.68 -13.86 15.95
C GLU A 27 -12.39 -15.17 15.18
N ASP A 28 -13.35 -15.65 14.39
CA ASP A 28 -13.21 -16.87 13.59
C ASP A 28 -12.21 -16.74 12.42
N ASP A 29 -11.84 -15.53 12.04
CA ASP A 29 -10.86 -15.27 10.99
C ASP A 29 -9.42 -15.48 11.48
N PHE A 30 -9.21 -15.47 12.80
CA PHE A 30 -7.88 -15.66 13.41
C PHE A 30 -7.56 -17.14 13.60
N HIS A 31 -6.30 -17.50 13.40
CA HIS A 31 -5.82 -18.86 13.63
C HIS A 31 -6.07 -19.28 15.08
N ASN A 32 -6.78 -20.41 15.28
CA ASN A 32 -7.20 -20.89 16.58
C ASN A 32 -7.99 -19.85 17.42
N ARG A 33 -8.62 -18.84 16.78
CA ARG A 33 -9.30 -17.71 17.42
C ARG A 33 -8.37 -16.89 18.33
N ASP A 34 -7.08 -16.88 18.06
CA ASP A 34 -6.11 -16.08 18.80
C ASP A 34 -6.14 -14.64 18.33
N THR A 35 -7.00 -13.85 18.93
CA THR A 35 -7.18 -12.42 18.63
C THR A 35 -6.06 -11.51 19.12
N GLN A 36 -5.04 -12.06 19.76
CA GLN A 36 -3.83 -11.31 20.14
C GLN A 36 -2.81 -11.25 19.01
N THR A 37 -3.00 -12.07 17.98
CA THR A 37 -2.18 -12.03 16.77
C THR A 37 -2.78 -11.10 15.72
N GLU A 38 -2.03 -10.78 14.69
CA GLU A 38 -2.51 -10.07 13.51
C GLU A 38 -2.71 -11.03 12.33
N ILE A 39 -3.59 -10.64 11.40
CA ILE A 39 -3.69 -11.29 10.09
C ILE A 39 -2.91 -10.43 9.10
N GLU A 40 -1.93 -11.01 8.42
CA GLU A 40 -1.19 -10.36 7.35
C GLU A 40 -1.45 -11.06 6.02
N ILE A 41 -1.80 -10.27 5.01
CA ILE A 41 -1.93 -10.72 3.62
C ILE A 41 -0.92 -9.94 2.81
N ALA A 42 0.15 -10.61 2.37
CA ALA A 42 1.21 -10.00 1.58
C ALA A 42 1.12 -10.47 0.13
N LEU A 43 1.09 -9.52 -0.81
CA LEU A 43 1.10 -9.78 -2.25
C LEU A 43 2.38 -9.21 -2.86
N THR A 44 3.03 -10.02 -3.72
CA THR A 44 4.18 -9.58 -4.49
C THR A 44 3.77 -9.37 -5.93
N PHE A 45 3.96 -8.15 -6.41
CA PHE A 45 3.69 -7.72 -7.78
C PHE A 45 4.97 -7.75 -8.60
N SER A 46 4.84 -8.08 -9.88
CA SER A 46 5.94 -8.13 -10.86
C SER A 46 5.44 -7.64 -12.23
N ASP A 47 6.32 -7.64 -13.22
CA ASP A 47 6.00 -7.28 -14.61
C ASP A 47 5.44 -5.87 -14.81
N PHE A 48 6.00 -4.90 -14.09
CA PHE A 48 5.61 -3.50 -14.16
C PHE A 48 5.84 -2.90 -15.56
N ASN A 49 4.85 -2.17 -16.07
CA ASN A 49 4.99 -1.30 -17.23
C ASN A 49 5.78 -0.01 -16.88
N ASP A 50 6.13 0.80 -17.90
CA ASP A 50 6.97 1.99 -17.66
C ASP A 50 6.32 3.04 -16.74
N PRO A 51 5.02 3.39 -16.85
CA PRO A 51 4.34 4.25 -15.89
C PRO A 51 4.34 3.70 -14.46
N GLU A 52 4.13 2.40 -14.29
CA GLU A 52 4.15 1.76 -12.97
C GLU A 52 5.56 1.76 -12.36
N LYS A 53 6.60 1.55 -13.18
CA LYS A 53 7.99 1.65 -12.74
C LYS A 53 8.34 3.06 -12.27
N GLU A 54 7.80 4.09 -12.91
CA GLU A 54 7.98 5.47 -12.49
C GLU A 54 7.26 5.77 -11.17
N GLU A 55 5.98 5.35 -11.06
CA GLU A 55 5.16 5.57 -9.86
C GLU A 55 5.70 4.83 -8.63
N PHE A 56 6.13 3.57 -8.81
CA PHE A 56 6.57 2.70 -7.72
C PHE A 56 8.09 2.56 -7.60
N ALA A 57 8.90 3.38 -8.29
CA ALA A 57 10.35 3.26 -8.37
C ALA A 57 11.05 3.02 -7.02
N SER A 58 10.61 3.72 -5.97
CA SER A 58 11.18 3.61 -4.62
C SER A 58 10.78 2.33 -3.87
N ARG A 59 9.90 1.51 -4.42
CA ARG A 59 9.33 0.31 -3.80
C ARG A 59 9.62 -0.96 -4.57
N ILE A 60 10.05 -0.84 -5.82
CA ILE A 60 10.45 -1.97 -6.65
C ILE A 60 11.87 -2.38 -6.26
N ASN A 61 12.03 -3.65 -5.92
CA ASN A 61 13.31 -4.24 -5.54
C ASN A 61 14.20 -4.56 -6.77
N LYS A 62 15.41 -5.07 -6.52
CA LYS A 62 16.37 -5.46 -7.56
C LYS A 62 15.88 -6.58 -8.49
N ASN A 63 14.90 -7.36 -8.05
CA ASN A 63 14.28 -8.43 -8.84
C ASN A 63 13.12 -7.94 -9.70
N ASN A 64 12.87 -6.63 -9.77
CA ASN A 64 11.71 -6.04 -10.42
C ASN A 64 10.38 -6.49 -9.79
N GLU A 65 10.34 -6.57 -8.45
CA GLU A 65 9.19 -6.97 -7.65
C GLU A 65 8.87 -5.91 -6.60
N MET A 66 7.60 -5.81 -6.23
CA MET A 66 7.12 -4.96 -5.14
C MET A 66 6.19 -5.78 -4.25
N THR A 67 6.48 -5.84 -2.96
CA THR A 67 5.62 -6.53 -2.00
C THR A 67 4.82 -5.52 -1.18
N VAL A 68 3.53 -5.74 -1.10
CA VAL A 68 2.59 -4.95 -0.30
C VAL A 68 1.85 -5.88 0.64
N ALA A 69 1.84 -5.57 1.93
CA ALA A 69 1.09 -6.27 2.95
C ALA A 69 -0.15 -5.46 3.36
N ARG A 70 -1.27 -6.14 3.56
CA ARG A 70 -2.42 -5.60 4.27
C ARG A 70 -2.58 -6.31 5.60
N VAL A 71 -2.76 -5.53 6.68
CA VAL A 71 -2.72 -6.05 8.04
C VAL A 71 -4.01 -5.75 8.78
N PHE A 72 -4.50 -6.74 9.52
CA PHE A 72 -5.75 -6.65 10.24
C PHE A 72 -5.57 -7.08 11.70
N TRP A 73 -6.25 -6.37 12.59
CA TRP A 73 -6.26 -6.64 14.03
C TRP A 73 -7.69 -6.84 14.52
N TYR A 74 -7.88 -7.70 15.49
CA TYR A 74 -9.17 -7.83 16.15
C TYR A 74 -9.52 -6.54 16.89
N GLY A 75 -10.69 -5.97 16.60
CA GLY A 75 -11.11 -4.72 17.23
C GLY A 75 -10.34 -3.47 16.82
N GLY A 76 -9.51 -3.52 15.76
CA GLY A 76 -8.66 -2.42 15.30
C GLY A 76 -9.39 -1.16 14.80
N GLY A 77 -10.72 -1.21 14.67
CA GLY A 77 -11.53 -0.06 14.30
C GLY A 77 -11.08 0.57 12.98
N LYS A 78 -10.83 1.89 12.98
CA LYS A 78 -10.41 2.64 11.78
C LYS A 78 -8.98 2.33 11.32
N GLU A 79 -8.18 1.75 12.18
CA GLU A 79 -6.80 1.36 11.88
C GLU A 79 -6.71 -0.06 11.30
N ASN A 80 -7.84 -0.73 11.13
CA ASN A 80 -7.91 -2.08 10.60
C ASN A 80 -7.76 -2.07 9.07
N GLY A 81 -6.99 -3.02 8.56
CA GLY A 81 -6.76 -3.18 7.13
C GLY A 81 -5.82 -2.14 6.51
N LEU A 82 -4.80 -1.71 7.27
CA LEU A 82 -3.76 -0.81 6.76
C LEU A 82 -2.83 -1.52 5.77
N TYR A 83 -2.34 -0.76 4.80
CA TYR A 83 -1.37 -1.22 3.81
C TYR A 83 0.04 -0.79 4.16
N PHE A 84 0.99 -1.70 3.99
CA PHE A 84 2.42 -1.50 4.22
C PHE A 84 3.21 -2.00 3.02
N GLY A 85 4.24 -1.25 2.62
CA GLY A 85 5.25 -1.76 1.69
C GLY A 85 6.24 -2.68 2.40
N ALA A 86 6.88 -3.55 1.65
CA ALA A 86 8.06 -4.25 2.14
C ALA A 86 9.25 -3.29 2.15
N ALA A 87 10.04 -3.35 3.21
CA ALA A 87 11.25 -2.58 3.36
C ALA A 87 12.33 -3.44 4.04
N ILE A 88 13.58 -3.18 3.70
CA ILE A 88 14.72 -3.77 4.41
C ILE A 88 14.90 -2.99 5.70
N ARG A 89 14.86 -3.67 6.84
CA ARG A 89 14.91 -3.05 8.17
C ARG A 89 15.94 -3.74 9.07
N ASN A 90 16.71 -2.95 9.80
CA ASN A 90 17.55 -3.50 10.86
C ASN A 90 16.72 -3.69 12.13
N PRO A 91 16.67 -4.91 12.73
CA PRO A 91 15.89 -5.18 13.93
C PRO A 91 16.23 -4.27 15.11
N ASP A 92 17.50 -3.88 15.28
CA ASP A 92 17.95 -3.01 16.37
C ASP A 92 17.39 -1.58 16.25
N PHE A 93 16.80 -1.20 15.10
CA PHE A 93 16.17 0.11 14.90
C PHE A 93 14.67 0.11 15.21
N ALA A 94 14.10 -1.05 15.54
CA ALA A 94 12.67 -1.20 15.77
C ALA A 94 12.17 -0.32 16.93
N ASP A 95 12.91 -0.28 18.05
CA ASP A 95 12.54 0.51 19.24
C ASP A 95 12.53 2.02 18.93
N ILE A 96 13.42 2.49 18.06
CA ILE A 96 13.46 3.90 17.65
C ILE A 96 12.21 4.26 16.86
N ARG A 97 11.80 3.39 15.93
CA ARG A 97 10.59 3.56 15.11
C ARG A 97 9.31 3.41 15.91
N GLY A 98 9.32 2.52 16.92
CA GLY A 98 8.22 2.31 17.85
C GLY A 98 8.13 3.32 19.00
N ALA A 99 9.04 4.29 19.08
CA ALA A 99 9.08 5.24 20.18
C ALA A 99 7.79 6.06 20.28
N ALA A 100 7.29 6.22 21.51
CA ALA A 100 6.02 6.90 21.81
C ALA A 100 6.01 8.38 21.37
N ASN A 101 7.16 9.02 21.32
CA ASN A 101 7.32 10.42 20.93
C ASN A 101 8.71 10.71 20.36
N LYS A 102 8.86 11.90 19.76
CA LYS A 102 10.11 12.35 19.11
C LYS A 102 11.31 12.48 20.06
N THR A 103 11.08 12.71 21.35
CA THR A 103 12.14 12.83 22.35
C THR A 103 12.71 11.45 22.66
N ASP A 104 11.85 10.46 22.87
CA ASP A 104 12.26 9.07 23.11
C ASP A 104 12.99 8.49 21.89
N ALA A 105 12.47 8.72 20.68
CA ALA A 105 13.15 8.32 19.45
C ALA A 105 14.57 8.88 19.34
N ARG A 106 14.77 10.16 19.73
CA ARG A 106 16.09 10.79 19.71
C ARG A 106 17.03 10.21 20.77
N ASN A 107 16.52 9.89 21.97
CA ASN A 107 17.30 9.26 23.02
C ASN A 107 17.78 7.87 22.59
N LEU A 108 16.86 7.02 22.12
CA LEU A 108 17.17 5.69 21.61
C LEU A 108 18.14 5.74 20.41
N TYR A 109 17.96 6.69 19.49
CA TYR A 109 18.91 6.91 18.40
C TYR A 109 20.30 7.26 18.93
N GLY A 110 20.39 8.12 19.95
CA GLY A 110 21.65 8.51 20.57
C GLY A 110 22.40 7.33 21.20
N GLU A 111 21.68 6.36 21.77
CA GLU A 111 22.27 5.16 22.40
C GLU A 111 22.95 4.24 21.37
N ILE A 112 22.39 4.13 20.16
CA ILE A 112 22.90 3.23 19.12
C ILE A 112 23.78 3.92 18.08
N LYS A 113 23.79 5.25 18.07
CA LYS A 113 24.46 6.06 17.06
C LYS A 113 25.90 5.66 16.83
N ASP A 114 26.69 5.49 17.91
CA ASP A 114 28.12 5.17 17.81
C ASP A 114 28.33 3.70 17.36
N LYS A 115 27.44 2.77 17.75
CA LYS A 115 27.46 1.36 17.34
C LYS A 115 27.32 1.20 15.82
N TYR A 116 26.47 2.03 15.20
CA TYR A 116 26.12 1.96 13.78
C TYR A 116 26.77 3.08 12.95
N GLU A 117 27.64 3.89 13.55
CA GLU A 117 28.29 5.03 12.88
C GLU A 117 27.26 5.97 12.22
N LEU A 118 26.14 6.20 12.89
CA LEU A 118 25.05 7.03 12.38
C LEU A 118 25.42 8.52 12.53
N PRO A 119 24.94 9.40 11.62
CA PRO A 119 25.17 10.84 11.70
C PRO A 119 24.51 11.42 12.96
N ALA A 120 25.05 12.53 13.47
CA ALA A 120 24.38 13.30 14.52
C ALA A 120 23.09 13.94 13.97
N VAL A 121 22.01 13.87 14.74
CA VAL A 121 20.73 14.47 14.35
C VAL A 121 20.44 15.71 15.21
N THR A 122 20.00 16.78 14.59
CA THR A 122 19.49 17.97 15.25
C THR A 122 17.98 17.96 15.34
N LYS A 123 17.31 17.38 14.34
CA LYS A 123 15.85 17.21 14.29
C LYS A 123 15.50 15.73 14.34
N ALA A 124 14.42 15.40 15.06
CA ALA A 124 13.94 14.02 15.09
C ALA A 124 13.44 13.53 13.71
N ASP A 125 13.05 14.45 12.83
CA ASP A 125 12.58 14.13 11.49
C ASP A 125 13.70 13.59 10.59
N ASP A 126 14.97 13.88 10.91
CA ASP A 126 16.14 13.39 10.17
C ASP A 126 16.51 11.93 10.55
N ILE A 127 15.95 11.41 11.66
CA ILE A 127 16.27 10.08 12.17
C ILE A 127 15.94 9.01 11.15
N GLU A 128 14.72 9.00 10.63
CA GLU A 128 14.27 7.95 9.70
C GLU A 128 15.09 7.93 8.40
N GLU A 129 15.41 9.09 7.86
CA GLU A 129 16.27 9.20 6.67
C GLU A 129 17.67 8.62 6.91
N ASN A 130 18.26 8.88 8.07
CA ASN A 130 19.56 8.33 8.44
C ASN A 130 19.52 6.81 8.62
N LEU A 131 18.45 6.28 9.25
CA LEU A 131 18.26 4.83 9.42
C LEU A 131 18.11 4.14 8.05
N ILE A 132 17.26 4.67 7.17
CA ILE A 132 17.07 4.15 5.82
C ILE A 132 18.38 4.18 5.04
N THR A 133 19.10 5.31 5.09
CA THR A 133 20.40 5.44 4.41
C THR A 133 21.43 4.41 4.89
N TRP A 134 21.40 4.10 6.18
CA TRP A 134 22.28 3.08 6.74
C TRP A 134 21.86 1.68 6.30
N GLU A 135 20.56 1.37 6.33
CA GLU A 135 19.99 0.07 5.92
C GLU A 135 20.28 -0.22 4.45
N ASP A 136 20.14 0.78 3.58
CA ASP A 136 20.46 0.66 2.15
C ASP A 136 21.94 0.29 1.89
N LYS A 137 22.83 0.80 2.75
CA LYS A 137 24.27 0.50 2.67
C LYS A 137 24.66 -0.83 3.33
N ASN A 138 23.82 -1.36 4.21
CA ASN A 138 24.10 -2.56 5.00
C ASN A 138 22.98 -3.62 4.90
N PRO A 139 22.56 -4.03 3.70
CA PRO A 139 21.43 -4.94 3.52
C PRO A 139 21.68 -6.31 4.20
N ASP A 140 22.93 -6.74 4.34
CA ASP A 140 23.29 -8.01 4.99
C ASP A 140 23.02 -8.02 6.51
N LYS A 141 22.80 -6.86 7.11
CA LYS A 141 22.48 -6.71 8.54
C LYS A 141 21.01 -6.38 8.76
N CYS A 142 20.18 -6.51 7.74
CA CYS A 142 18.79 -6.15 7.72
C CYS A 142 17.92 -7.34 7.36
N GLU A 143 16.70 -7.31 7.84
CA GLU A 143 15.66 -8.28 7.53
C GLU A 143 14.52 -7.59 6.74
N MET A 144 13.74 -8.41 6.02
CA MET A 144 12.55 -7.90 5.36
C MET A 144 11.49 -7.57 6.41
N GLY A 145 11.05 -6.33 6.44
CA GLY A 145 10.04 -5.82 7.36
C GLY A 145 8.99 -4.99 6.63
N ARG A 146 8.13 -4.32 7.40
CA ARG A 146 7.13 -3.39 6.89
C ARG A 146 7.68 -1.96 6.90
N ASP A 147 7.26 -1.15 5.93
CA ASP A 147 7.48 0.30 5.97
C ASP A 147 6.44 0.99 6.90
N ASP A 148 6.38 2.32 6.85
CA ASP A 148 5.44 3.12 7.64
C ASP A 148 4.02 3.21 7.04
N GLY A 149 3.76 2.53 5.93
CA GLY A 149 2.47 2.49 5.22
C GLY A 149 2.08 3.78 4.51
N ARG A 150 2.78 4.89 4.68
CA ARG A 150 2.38 6.21 4.15
C ARG A 150 2.35 6.27 2.63
N PHE A 151 3.23 5.52 1.99
CA PHE A 151 3.32 5.50 0.53
C PHE A 151 2.03 5.00 -0.14
N PHE A 152 1.39 3.98 0.43
CA PHE A 152 0.16 3.38 -0.13
C PHE A 152 -1.13 4.05 0.36
N GLY A 153 -1.05 5.06 1.24
CA GLY A 153 -2.22 5.81 1.72
C GLY A 153 -3.03 5.14 2.82
N PHE A 154 -2.44 4.22 3.55
CA PHE A 154 -2.92 3.53 4.77
C PHE A 154 -4.17 2.67 4.65
N THR A 155 -5.23 3.09 3.99
CA THR A 155 -6.56 2.51 4.27
C THR A 155 -7.28 1.93 3.07
N ASN A 156 -6.75 2.08 1.85
CA ASN A 156 -7.58 1.68 0.71
C ASN A 156 -6.81 1.53 -0.60
N VAL A 157 -6.77 0.33 -1.15
CA VAL A 157 -6.33 0.13 -2.54
C VAL A 157 -7.20 0.97 -3.50
N ALA A 158 -8.50 1.09 -3.22
CA ALA A 158 -9.45 1.80 -4.07
C ALA A 158 -9.29 3.33 -4.12
N THR A 159 -8.54 3.93 -3.21
CA THR A 159 -8.20 5.36 -3.21
C THR A 159 -6.70 5.62 -3.19
N GLY A 160 -5.90 4.56 -3.10
CA GLY A 160 -4.44 4.62 -3.08
C GLY A 160 -3.83 4.41 -4.46
N LYS A 161 -2.51 4.45 -4.50
CA LYS A 161 -1.71 4.31 -5.73
C LYS A 161 -1.91 2.97 -6.45
N LEU A 162 -2.22 1.90 -5.69
CA LEU A 162 -2.40 0.56 -6.27
C LEU A 162 -3.70 0.39 -7.07
N GLN A 163 -4.74 1.18 -6.80
CA GLN A 163 -6.05 1.02 -7.44
C GLN A 163 -6.03 1.14 -8.98
N PHE A 164 -5.06 1.88 -9.51
CA PHE A 164 -4.93 2.13 -10.95
C PHE A 164 -4.10 1.06 -11.65
N SER A 165 -3.28 0.32 -10.89
CA SER A 165 -2.33 -0.65 -11.43
C SER A 165 -2.77 -2.09 -11.22
N THR A 166 -3.65 -2.34 -10.25
CA THR A 166 -4.10 -3.70 -9.93
C THR A 166 -5.54 -3.75 -9.46
N SER A 167 -6.23 -4.85 -9.79
CA SER A 167 -7.60 -5.11 -9.35
C SER A 167 -7.82 -6.60 -9.21
N PHE A 168 -8.78 -6.98 -8.37
CA PHE A 168 -9.20 -8.36 -8.17
C PHE A 168 -10.72 -8.45 -8.26
N VAL A 169 -11.20 -9.42 -9.04
CA VAL A 169 -12.63 -9.72 -9.15
C VAL A 169 -12.87 -11.16 -8.75
N PHE A 170 -13.53 -11.36 -7.64
CA PHE A 170 -13.89 -12.69 -7.16
C PHE A 170 -15.16 -13.20 -7.84
N VAL A 171 -15.06 -14.33 -8.52
CA VAL A 171 -16.19 -14.98 -9.19
C VAL A 171 -16.53 -16.28 -8.43
N PRO A 172 -17.59 -16.29 -7.59
CA PRO A 172 -17.97 -17.49 -6.84
C PRO A 172 -18.42 -18.63 -7.78
N ALA A 173 -18.11 -19.87 -7.39
CA ALA A 173 -18.50 -21.06 -8.17
C ALA A 173 -20.03 -21.33 -8.18
N LEU A 174 -20.71 -20.94 -7.10
CA LEU A 174 -22.17 -20.99 -7.00
C LEU A 174 -22.69 -19.56 -7.15
N ARG A 175 -23.40 -19.32 -8.25
CA ARG A 175 -24.08 -18.05 -8.52
C ARG A 175 -25.57 -18.23 -8.23
N ASP A 176 -26.11 -17.36 -7.41
CA ASP A 176 -27.56 -17.18 -7.39
C ASP A 176 -27.93 -16.31 -8.59
N VAL A 177 -28.43 -16.95 -9.65
CA VAL A 177 -28.79 -16.31 -10.91
C VAL A 177 -29.76 -15.13 -10.70
N ALA A 178 -30.51 -15.16 -9.61
CA ALA A 178 -31.45 -14.09 -9.26
C ALA A 178 -30.76 -12.82 -8.73
N GLN A 179 -29.56 -12.94 -8.15
CA GLN A 179 -28.77 -11.79 -7.70
C GLN A 179 -27.93 -11.17 -8.83
N ASP A 180 -27.43 -11.97 -9.76
CA ASP A 180 -26.61 -11.51 -10.89
C ASP A 180 -27.44 -10.80 -12.00
N THR A 181 -28.76 -11.01 -12.03
CA THR A 181 -29.66 -10.35 -13.01
C THR A 181 -30.20 -9.00 -12.54
N GLN A 182 -30.01 -8.63 -11.27
CA GLN A 182 -30.28 -7.28 -10.84
C GLN A 182 -29.08 -6.42 -11.22
N ASP A 183 -29.28 -5.48 -12.14
CA ASP A 183 -28.33 -4.44 -12.57
C ASP A 183 -27.96 -3.52 -11.39
N GLY A 184 -27.36 -4.09 -10.34
CA GLY A 184 -26.87 -3.38 -9.17
C GLY A 184 -25.40 -3.01 -9.32
N LYS A 185 -25.02 -1.80 -8.92
CA LYS A 185 -23.62 -1.44 -8.70
C LYS A 185 -22.96 -2.49 -7.82
N GLY A 186 -22.01 -3.24 -8.38
CA GLY A 186 -21.26 -4.27 -7.66
C GLY A 186 -21.46 -5.70 -8.16
N SER A 187 -22.29 -5.94 -9.21
CA SER A 187 -22.34 -7.27 -9.81
C SER A 187 -20.98 -7.62 -10.44
N VAL A 188 -20.62 -8.91 -10.43
CA VAL A 188 -19.37 -9.41 -11.04
C VAL A 188 -19.26 -8.99 -12.51
N ILE A 189 -20.39 -8.96 -13.23
CA ILE A 189 -20.43 -8.54 -14.64
C ILE A 189 -20.10 -7.06 -14.76
N THR A 190 -20.66 -6.20 -13.90
CA THR A 190 -20.36 -4.76 -13.89
C THR A 190 -18.88 -4.53 -13.58
N GLN A 191 -18.31 -5.23 -12.59
CA GLN A 191 -16.89 -5.11 -12.26
C GLN A 191 -15.99 -5.53 -13.44
N LEU A 192 -16.32 -6.63 -14.13
CA LEU A 192 -15.57 -7.08 -15.31
C LEU A 192 -15.69 -6.09 -16.48
N LEU A 193 -16.88 -5.54 -16.72
CA LEU A 193 -17.10 -4.52 -17.74
C LEU A 193 -16.31 -3.25 -17.44
N ASP A 194 -16.35 -2.77 -16.19
CA ASP A 194 -15.59 -1.59 -15.75
C ASP A 194 -14.08 -1.80 -15.97
N LEU A 195 -13.57 -3.00 -15.65
CA LEU A 195 -12.17 -3.35 -15.86
C LEU A 195 -11.77 -3.34 -17.34
N VAL A 196 -12.59 -3.94 -18.20
CA VAL A 196 -12.36 -3.97 -19.66
C VAL A 196 -12.46 -2.56 -20.25
N VAL A 197 -13.49 -1.80 -19.87
CA VAL A 197 -13.70 -0.42 -20.36
C VAL A 197 -12.56 0.49 -19.90
N ARG A 198 -12.15 0.39 -18.62
CA ARG A 198 -11.01 1.16 -18.10
C ARG A 198 -9.74 0.85 -18.88
N SER A 199 -9.38 -0.43 -19.03
CA SER A 199 -8.21 -0.86 -19.80
C SER A 199 -8.26 -0.38 -21.26
N ALA A 200 -9.43 -0.44 -21.90
CA ALA A 200 -9.61 0.03 -23.28
C ALA A 200 -9.49 1.56 -23.41
N ILE A 201 -9.92 2.31 -22.39
CA ILE A 201 -9.81 3.78 -22.36
C ILE A 201 -8.36 4.19 -22.10
N GLU A 202 -7.72 3.61 -21.08
CA GLU A 202 -6.34 3.92 -20.68
C GLU A 202 -5.31 3.55 -21.76
N SER A 203 -5.60 2.56 -22.60
CA SER A 203 -4.74 2.16 -23.71
C SER A 203 -4.82 3.11 -24.92
N ARG A 204 -5.82 3.98 -25.00
CA ARG A 204 -6.00 4.90 -26.13
C ARG A 204 -5.03 6.06 -26.05
N LYS A 205 -4.26 6.24 -27.12
CA LYS A 205 -3.27 7.32 -27.25
C LYS A 205 -3.91 8.70 -27.10
N GLU A 206 -5.10 8.89 -27.64
CA GLU A 206 -5.87 10.14 -27.57
C GLU A 206 -6.24 10.54 -26.13
N ILE A 207 -6.53 9.54 -25.29
CA ILE A 207 -6.85 9.79 -23.86
C ILE A 207 -5.59 10.21 -23.08
N LYS A 208 -4.45 9.57 -23.36
CA LYS A 208 -3.17 9.96 -22.77
C LYS A 208 -2.73 11.37 -23.19
N GLU A 209 -2.92 11.70 -24.45
CA GLU A 209 -2.64 13.05 -24.96
C GLU A 209 -3.54 14.11 -24.30
N LEU A 210 -4.83 13.81 -24.13
CA LEU A 210 -5.77 14.67 -23.42
C LEU A 210 -5.41 14.85 -21.93
N GLN A 211 -4.96 13.81 -21.24
CA GLN A 211 -4.49 13.89 -19.85
C GLN A 211 -3.27 14.80 -19.73
N ILE A 212 -2.29 14.64 -20.60
CA ILE A 212 -1.09 15.49 -20.63
C ILE A 212 -1.47 16.95 -20.89
N GLU A 213 -2.35 17.22 -21.85
CA GLU A 213 -2.80 18.57 -22.14
C GLU A 213 -3.59 19.18 -20.98
N PHE A 214 -4.44 18.40 -20.32
CA PHE A 214 -5.18 18.84 -19.14
C PHE A 214 -4.24 19.18 -17.99
N ASP A 215 -3.29 18.31 -17.67
CA ASP A 215 -2.30 18.55 -16.60
C ASP A 215 -1.44 19.79 -16.86
N GLN A 216 -1.09 20.01 -18.11
CA GLN A 216 -0.33 21.19 -18.52
C GLN A 216 -1.14 22.46 -18.35
N ARG A 217 -2.39 22.48 -18.82
CA ARG A 217 -3.30 23.61 -18.64
C ARG A 217 -3.65 23.86 -17.17
N TYR A 218 -3.80 22.80 -16.38
CA TYR A 218 -4.07 22.89 -14.96
C TYR A 218 -2.90 23.52 -14.21
N LYS A 219 -1.67 23.09 -14.48
CA LYS A 219 -0.43 23.69 -13.93
C LYS A 219 -0.29 25.16 -14.33
N GLU A 220 -0.56 25.49 -15.57
CA GLU A 220 -0.52 26.88 -16.06
C GLU A 220 -1.60 27.76 -15.42
N ALA A 221 -2.80 27.22 -15.17
CA ALA A 221 -3.88 27.93 -14.50
C ALA A 221 -3.60 28.19 -13.01
N LEU A 222 -2.89 27.27 -12.35
CA LEU A 222 -2.49 27.37 -10.94
C LEU A 222 -1.12 28.04 -10.74
N ALA A 223 -0.47 28.49 -11.82
CA ALA A 223 0.81 29.18 -11.69
C ALA A 223 0.66 30.43 -10.80
N PRO A 224 1.55 30.66 -9.80
CA PRO A 224 1.44 31.76 -8.83
C PRO A 224 1.30 33.14 -9.48
N GLU A 225 1.84 33.27 -10.67
CA GLU A 225 1.79 34.52 -11.49
C GLU A 225 0.38 34.84 -12.00
N LYS A 226 -0.50 33.83 -12.08
CA LYS A 226 -1.89 33.97 -12.56
C LYS A 226 -2.94 33.99 -11.43
N LEU A 227 -2.51 33.81 -10.19
CA LEU A 227 -3.35 33.83 -8.99
C LEU A 227 -2.87 34.93 -8.01
N PRO A 228 -3.05 36.20 -8.36
CA PRO A 228 -2.59 37.32 -7.52
C PRO A 228 -3.24 37.35 -6.13
N GLU A 229 -4.35 36.65 -5.95
CA GLU A 229 -5.08 36.55 -4.67
C GLU A 229 -4.36 35.64 -3.64
N LEU A 230 -3.47 34.75 -4.07
CA LEU A 230 -2.69 33.88 -3.19
C LEU A 230 -1.31 34.45 -2.79
N GLY A 231 -0.89 35.52 -3.41
CA GLY A 231 0.38 36.20 -3.11
C GLY A 231 0.36 37.09 -1.86
N ASN A 232 -0.80 37.24 -1.20
CA ASN A 232 -1.00 38.08 -0.03
C ASN A 232 -1.42 37.29 1.24
N LEU A 233 -1.23 35.99 1.26
CA LEU A 233 -1.32 35.13 2.44
C LEU A 233 0.08 34.67 2.85
#